data_ab5a7ddcc12dc09ea6f3765363b80a7e
#
_entry.id   ab5a7ddcc12dc09ea6f3765363b80a7e
#
_cell.length_a   1.000
_cell.length_b   1.000
_cell.length_c   1.000
_cell.angle_alpha   90.00
_cell.angle_beta   90.00
_cell.angle_gamma   90.00
#
_symmetry.space_group_name_H-M   'P 1'
#
loop_
_entity.id
_entity.type
_entity.pdbx_description
1 polymer ?
#
loop_
_entity_poly.entity_id
_entity_poly.type
_entity_poly.pdbx_seq_one_letter_code
_entity_poly.pdbx_strand_id
1 'polypeptide(L)'
;MLERIRLENFKASRNVDIRLSPLTVLGGLNSSGKSSLLQSIGVLRQSYGRNGLARDLSLSGELVQLGKFGDLLTEGTEADLVSLQFTEDGDTYKWSFGGQAESNQVAFSESPETLPQFITSPHFQYLQADRIVPQTLYPQAPQEARNIGFLGSRGEFTADFLSNSWESPVSNGRKFPKEALGVTLPLLEKVAPTGNLLDQVAGWLQQLSPGAQLRAEPVGGTDEVLLQYTFLGRTKEVKTKPYRPTNVGFGLTYSLPIIVACLAAPEGALLLLENPEAHLHPQGQAALGELIARCANDRVQLIVETHSDHLLNGVRLAVKRSLIAPEQVVLHFFSRSVESGEAFVQTPAILENGRLSNWPVGFFDQWDRDVEALLD
;
A
#
# COMPACT_ATOMS: atom_id res chain seq x y z
N MET A 1 -5.36 15.92 6.23
CA MET A 1 -5.40 14.80 5.26
C MET A 1 -4.96 15.30 3.89
N LEU A 2 -4.14 14.53 3.16
CA LEU A 2 -3.69 14.89 1.82
C LEU A 2 -4.87 14.80 0.82
N GLU A 3 -5.18 15.91 0.12
CA GLU A 3 -6.40 16.07 -0.69
C GLU A 3 -6.13 16.12 -2.20
N ARG A 4 -4.92 16.53 -2.59
CA ARG A 4 -4.58 16.71 -4.01
C ARG A 4 -3.08 16.57 -4.22
N ILE A 5 -2.71 15.97 -5.35
CA ILE A 5 -1.33 15.91 -5.85
C ILE A 5 -1.31 16.46 -7.27
N ARG A 6 -0.40 17.39 -7.53
CA ARG A 6 -0.08 17.87 -8.86
C ARG A 6 1.41 17.71 -9.12
N LEU A 7 1.73 17.04 -10.20
CA LEU A 7 3.09 16.78 -10.66
C LEU A 7 3.29 17.42 -12.02
N GLU A 8 4.35 18.22 -12.15
CA GLU A 8 4.74 18.83 -13.41
C GLU A 8 6.16 18.40 -13.75
N ASN A 9 6.34 17.89 -14.95
CA ASN A 9 7.63 17.44 -15.49
C ASN A 9 8.33 16.38 -14.64
N PHE A 10 7.56 15.47 -14.04
CA PHE A 10 8.07 14.42 -13.16
C PHE A 10 7.85 13.03 -13.78
N LYS A 11 8.93 12.41 -14.28
CA LYS A 11 8.92 11.06 -14.89
C LYS A 11 7.92 10.98 -16.06
N ALA A 12 6.92 10.09 -15.99
CA ALA A 12 5.87 10.00 -17.02
C ALA A 12 4.83 11.12 -16.92
N SER A 13 4.89 11.98 -15.89
CA SER A 13 3.88 12.99 -15.60
C SER A 13 4.31 14.36 -16.13
N ARG A 14 3.91 14.71 -17.36
CA ARG A 14 4.13 16.07 -17.88
C ARG A 14 3.33 17.10 -17.08
N ASN A 15 2.04 16.81 -16.85
CA ASN A 15 1.16 17.58 -15.96
C ASN A 15 0.04 16.65 -15.50
N VAL A 16 0.20 16.08 -14.31
CA VAL A 16 -0.81 15.22 -13.68
C VAL A 16 -1.36 15.92 -12.47
N ASP A 17 -2.67 16.02 -12.36
CA ASP A 17 -3.37 16.68 -11.28
C ASP A 17 -4.55 15.80 -10.85
N ILE A 18 -4.47 15.23 -9.64
CA ILE A 18 -5.48 14.32 -9.11
C ILE A 18 -5.94 14.71 -7.71
N ARG A 19 -7.19 14.41 -7.44
CA ARG A 19 -7.75 14.47 -6.08
C ARG A 19 -7.50 13.16 -5.35
N LEU A 20 -7.38 13.26 -4.03
CA LEU A 20 -7.25 12.11 -3.14
C LEU A 20 -8.46 12.06 -2.20
N SER A 21 -8.74 10.85 -1.72
CA SER A 21 -9.76 10.56 -0.72
C SER A 21 -9.15 9.69 0.39
N PRO A 22 -9.86 9.36 1.46
CA PRO A 22 -9.38 8.39 2.45
C PRO A 22 -8.85 7.10 1.82
N LEU A 23 -9.52 6.58 0.79
CA LEU A 23 -9.00 5.51 -0.06
C LEU A 23 -8.84 6.02 -1.50
N THR A 24 -7.61 6.07 -1.98
CA THR A 24 -7.29 6.36 -3.37
C THR A 24 -6.72 5.11 -4.02
N VAL A 25 -7.36 4.62 -5.07
CA VAL A 25 -6.91 3.47 -5.85
C VAL A 25 -6.37 3.95 -7.20
N LEU A 26 -5.14 3.58 -7.50
CA LEU A 26 -4.45 3.89 -8.76
C LEU A 26 -4.39 2.62 -9.61
N GLY A 27 -5.23 2.52 -10.62
CA GLY A 27 -5.24 1.43 -11.59
C GLY A 27 -4.67 1.85 -12.94
N GLY A 28 -4.34 0.89 -13.80
CA GLY A 28 -3.88 1.17 -15.17
C GLY A 28 -2.69 0.32 -15.60
N LEU A 29 -2.26 0.53 -16.86
CA LEU A 29 -1.17 -0.21 -17.46
C LEU A 29 0.20 0.09 -16.79
N ASN A 30 1.16 -0.81 -17.01
CA ASN A 30 2.54 -0.58 -16.59
C ASN A 30 3.10 0.69 -17.27
N SER A 31 4.01 1.38 -16.59
CA SER A 31 4.67 2.59 -17.08
C SER A 31 3.73 3.76 -17.42
N SER A 32 2.52 3.77 -16.89
CA SER A 32 1.54 4.86 -17.10
C SER A 32 1.66 6.03 -16.09
N GLY A 33 2.61 5.97 -15.15
CA GLY A 33 2.86 7.05 -14.20
C GLY A 33 2.26 6.87 -12.79
N LYS A 34 1.57 5.75 -12.49
CA LYS A 34 1.00 5.46 -11.17
C LYS A 34 2.03 5.54 -10.04
N SER A 35 3.10 4.78 -10.16
CA SER A 35 4.18 4.74 -9.14
C SER A 35 4.87 6.10 -8.97
N SER A 36 4.84 6.97 -10.00
CA SER A 36 5.40 8.32 -9.88
C SER A 36 4.70 9.15 -8.80
N LEU A 37 3.39 8.94 -8.58
CA LEU A 37 2.66 9.60 -7.50
C LEU A 37 3.14 9.15 -6.12
N LEU A 38 3.27 7.85 -5.88
CA LEU A 38 3.76 7.32 -4.61
C LEU A 38 5.20 7.75 -4.37
N GLN A 39 6.02 7.69 -5.43
CA GLN A 39 7.43 8.09 -5.40
C GLN A 39 7.62 9.57 -5.12
N SER A 40 6.69 10.45 -5.55
CA SER A 40 6.75 11.88 -5.24
C SER A 40 6.60 12.15 -3.74
N ILE A 41 5.74 11.40 -3.05
CA ILE A 41 5.61 11.45 -1.59
C ILE A 41 6.84 10.81 -0.94
N GLY A 42 7.24 9.63 -1.41
CA GLY A 42 8.38 8.88 -0.86
C GLY A 42 9.68 9.67 -0.88
N VAL A 43 9.98 10.38 -1.98
CA VAL A 43 11.21 11.17 -2.11
C VAL A 43 11.25 12.37 -1.17
N LEU A 44 10.12 13.03 -0.93
CA LEU A 44 10.02 14.12 0.05
C LEU A 44 10.18 13.56 1.47
N ARG A 45 9.50 12.46 1.78
CA ARG A 45 9.58 11.81 3.10
C ARG A 45 11.00 11.35 3.45
N GLN A 46 11.70 10.67 2.52
CA GLN A 46 13.08 10.23 2.77
C GLN A 46 14.04 11.40 2.91
N SER A 47 13.85 12.47 2.14
CA SER A 47 14.67 13.68 2.25
C SER A 47 14.43 14.40 3.58
N TYR A 48 13.18 14.44 4.06
CA TYR A 48 12.84 14.96 5.39
C TYR A 48 13.55 14.15 6.50
N GLY A 49 13.46 12.84 6.48
CA GLY A 49 14.12 11.97 7.45
C GLY A 49 15.65 12.13 7.46
N ARG A 50 16.26 12.50 6.31
CA ARG A 50 17.70 12.66 6.17
C ARG A 50 18.21 14.05 6.55
N ASN A 51 17.55 15.12 6.14
CA ASN A 51 18.05 16.50 6.29
C ASN A 51 16.97 17.53 6.66
N GLY A 52 15.75 17.10 7.05
CA GLY A 52 14.63 17.98 7.39
C GLY A 52 14.04 18.74 6.18
N LEU A 53 14.34 18.34 4.94
CA LEU A 53 14.00 19.07 3.70
C LEU A 53 14.52 20.52 3.67
N ALA A 54 15.62 20.79 4.37
CA ALA A 54 16.08 22.17 4.58
C ALA A 54 16.72 22.77 3.31
N ARG A 55 17.30 21.96 2.41
CA ARG A 55 18.11 22.48 1.29
C ARG A 55 17.95 21.71 -0.01
N ASP A 56 17.84 20.39 0.04
CA ASP A 56 17.88 19.54 -1.15
C ASP A 56 17.00 18.30 -1.04
N LEU A 57 16.70 17.75 -2.19
CA LEU A 57 15.99 16.50 -2.39
C LEU A 57 17.00 15.37 -2.61
N SER A 58 16.92 14.30 -1.81
CA SER A 58 17.73 13.10 -1.99
C SER A 58 17.01 12.10 -2.89
N LEU A 59 17.54 11.84 -4.08
CA LEU A 59 16.90 10.97 -5.07
C LEU A 59 17.07 9.48 -4.79
N SER A 60 17.98 9.13 -3.88
CA SER A 60 18.25 7.74 -3.50
C SER A 60 18.22 7.60 -1.98
N GLY A 61 17.40 6.69 -1.48
CA GLY A 61 17.24 6.42 -0.06
C GLY A 61 16.47 5.14 0.19
N GLU A 62 15.95 4.98 1.41
CA GLU A 62 15.25 3.78 1.86
C GLU A 62 13.86 3.64 1.20
N LEU A 63 13.15 4.76 1.01
CA LEU A 63 11.78 4.73 0.49
C LEU A 63 11.72 4.69 -1.03
N VAL A 64 12.65 5.35 -1.73
CA VAL A 64 12.70 5.36 -3.20
C VAL A 64 14.13 5.44 -3.72
N GLN A 65 14.35 4.86 -4.91
CA GLN A 65 15.61 4.87 -5.66
C GLN A 65 15.31 5.48 -7.03
N LEU A 66 15.38 6.81 -7.15
CA LEU A 66 14.97 7.52 -8.37
C LEU A 66 16.11 7.73 -9.38
N GLY A 67 17.35 7.37 -8.99
CA GLY A 67 18.50 7.53 -9.85
C GLY A 67 19.05 8.96 -9.83
N LYS A 68 19.22 9.55 -10.99
CA LYS A 68 19.77 10.90 -11.20
C LYS A 68 18.67 11.89 -11.58
N PHE A 69 18.97 13.18 -11.52
CA PHE A 69 17.98 14.21 -11.87
C PHE A 69 17.47 14.07 -13.32
N GLY A 70 18.35 13.72 -14.26
CA GLY A 70 17.96 13.47 -15.64
C GLY A 70 16.90 12.37 -15.79
N ASP A 71 16.91 11.36 -14.89
CA ASP A 71 15.92 10.27 -14.89
C ASP A 71 14.53 10.72 -14.39
N LEU A 72 14.44 11.91 -13.79
CA LEU A 72 13.17 12.47 -13.30
C LEU A 72 12.46 13.32 -14.33
N LEU A 73 13.16 13.84 -15.34
CA LEU A 73 12.56 14.71 -16.34
C LEU A 73 11.63 13.92 -17.25
N THR A 74 10.49 14.53 -17.60
CA THR A 74 9.59 13.94 -18.58
C THR A 74 10.23 13.97 -19.97
N GLU A 75 10.21 12.86 -20.66
CA GLU A 75 10.76 12.72 -22.00
C GLU A 75 10.14 13.74 -22.97
N GLY A 76 11.00 14.39 -23.78
CA GLY A 76 10.58 15.40 -24.76
C GLY A 76 10.16 16.76 -24.14
N THR A 77 10.51 17.04 -22.89
CA THR A 77 10.36 18.38 -22.30
C THR A 77 11.64 19.19 -22.50
N GLU A 78 11.50 20.51 -22.74
CA GLU A 78 12.60 21.47 -22.74
C GLU A 78 12.84 22.07 -21.34
N ALA A 79 11.94 21.79 -20.39
CA ALA A 79 12.01 22.35 -19.04
C ALA A 79 12.93 21.53 -18.14
N ASP A 80 13.94 22.19 -17.58
CA ASP A 80 14.87 21.60 -16.59
C ASP A 80 14.39 21.74 -15.14
N LEU A 81 13.08 21.95 -14.96
CA LEU A 81 12.46 22.17 -13.65
C LEU A 81 11.36 21.15 -13.43
N VAL A 82 11.39 20.50 -12.28
CA VAL A 82 10.32 19.64 -11.77
C VAL A 82 9.54 20.39 -10.70
N SER A 83 8.20 20.28 -10.71
CA SER A 83 7.34 20.83 -9.67
C SER A 83 6.46 19.75 -9.07
N LEU A 84 6.47 19.66 -7.74
CA LEU A 84 5.61 18.81 -6.93
C LEU A 84 4.75 19.70 -6.04
N GLN A 85 3.44 19.61 -6.19
CA GLN A 85 2.49 20.38 -5.39
C GLN A 85 1.50 19.46 -4.70
N PHE A 86 1.27 19.71 -3.42
CA PHE A 86 0.38 18.91 -2.57
C PHE A 86 -0.58 19.85 -1.84
N THR A 87 -1.84 19.43 -1.71
CA THR A 87 -2.82 20.14 -0.88
C THR A 87 -3.19 19.25 0.29
N GLU A 88 -3.05 19.77 1.51
CA GLU A 88 -3.41 19.09 2.76
C GLU A 88 -4.20 20.06 3.64
N ASP A 89 -5.41 19.63 4.05
CA ASP A 89 -6.32 20.41 4.91
C ASP A 89 -6.60 21.82 4.39
N GLY A 90 -6.69 21.97 3.05
CA GLY A 90 -6.93 23.21 2.34
C GLY A 90 -5.69 24.05 2.03
N ASP A 91 -4.55 23.78 2.66
CA ASP A 91 -3.28 24.46 2.40
C ASP A 91 -2.50 23.81 1.26
N THR A 92 -1.81 24.61 0.48
CA THR A 92 -1.03 24.14 -0.67
C THR A 92 0.46 24.32 -0.43
N TYR A 93 1.20 23.22 -0.62
CA TYR A 93 2.64 23.13 -0.44
C TYR A 93 3.29 22.81 -1.78
N LYS A 94 4.30 23.58 -2.17
CA LYS A 94 4.96 23.43 -3.47
C LYS A 94 6.46 23.31 -3.29
N TRP A 95 7.05 22.33 -3.96
CA TRP A 95 8.49 22.17 -4.14
C TRP A 95 8.81 22.25 -5.62
N SER A 96 9.74 23.11 -5.97
CA SER A 96 10.29 23.17 -7.33
C SER A 96 11.79 22.97 -7.25
N PHE A 97 12.34 22.16 -8.13
CA PHE A 97 13.76 21.83 -8.14
C PHE A 97 14.26 21.55 -9.55
N GLY A 98 15.52 21.87 -9.76
CA GLY A 98 16.24 21.63 -11.00
C GLY A 98 17.72 21.43 -10.72
N GLY A 99 18.45 20.86 -11.65
CA GLY A 99 19.86 20.56 -11.42
C GLY A 99 20.57 19.97 -12.63
N GLN A 100 21.82 19.56 -12.41
CA GLN A 100 22.58 18.84 -13.42
C GLN A 100 22.03 17.42 -13.58
N ALA A 101 21.91 16.94 -14.82
CA ALA A 101 21.31 15.64 -15.14
C ALA A 101 21.94 14.47 -14.36
N GLU A 102 23.24 14.54 -14.10
CA GLU A 102 24.00 13.49 -13.41
C GLU A 102 23.95 13.55 -11.87
N SER A 103 23.27 14.56 -11.30
CA SER A 103 23.18 14.74 -9.84
C SER A 103 22.16 13.79 -9.22
N ASN A 104 22.49 13.19 -8.07
CA ASN A 104 21.59 12.43 -7.22
C ASN A 104 21.06 13.21 -6.01
N GLN A 105 21.47 14.47 -5.86
CA GLN A 105 20.96 15.46 -4.92
C GLN A 105 20.62 16.73 -5.68
N VAL A 106 19.46 17.30 -5.41
CA VAL A 106 18.93 18.42 -6.18
C VAL A 106 18.45 19.51 -5.23
N ALA A 107 19.02 20.72 -5.39
CA ALA A 107 18.62 21.85 -4.58
C ALA A 107 17.21 22.35 -4.94
N PHE A 108 16.45 22.76 -3.96
CA PHE A 108 15.16 23.43 -4.19
C PHE A 108 15.37 24.84 -4.71
N SER A 109 14.66 25.19 -5.80
CA SER A 109 14.49 26.58 -6.25
C SER A 109 13.29 27.22 -5.53
N GLU A 110 12.34 26.41 -5.08
CA GLU A 110 11.18 26.82 -4.30
C GLU A 110 10.85 25.71 -3.30
N SER A 111 10.56 26.05 -2.04
CA SER A 111 10.09 25.12 -1.01
C SER A 111 9.17 25.87 -0.05
N PRO A 112 8.19 25.18 0.59
CA PRO A 112 7.29 25.81 1.53
C PRO A 112 8.03 26.20 2.82
N GLU A 113 7.60 27.28 3.47
CA GLU A 113 8.14 27.75 4.76
C GLU A 113 7.80 26.78 5.91
N THR A 114 6.62 26.17 5.85
CA THR A 114 6.14 25.17 6.80
C THR A 114 5.92 23.83 6.10
N LEU A 115 6.18 22.74 6.79
CA LEU A 115 6.00 21.41 6.22
C LEU A 115 4.64 20.81 6.60
N PRO A 116 3.95 20.15 5.65
CA PRO A 116 2.66 19.49 5.90
C PRO A 116 2.80 18.25 6.78
N GLN A 117 1.69 17.82 7.37
CA GLN A 117 1.66 16.64 8.25
C GLN A 117 2.00 15.35 7.52
N PHE A 118 1.60 15.19 6.26
CA PHE A 118 1.96 13.99 5.50
C PHE A 118 3.48 13.80 5.34
N ILE A 119 4.28 14.86 5.53
CA ILE A 119 5.76 14.81 5.58
C ILE A 119 6.28 14.59 6.99
N THR A 120 5.72 15.26 7.99
CA THR A 120 6.29 15.33 9.35
C THR A 120 5.73 14.27 10.30
N SER A 121 4.52 13.77 10.08
CA SER A 121 3.89 12.77 10.94
C SER A 121 4.72 11.48 11.00
N PRO A 122 4.96 10.89 12.18
CA PRO A 122 5.62 9.59 12.31
C PRO A 122 4.73 8.43 11.79
N HIS A 123 3.43 8.65 11.67
CA HIS A 123 2.45 7.63 11.26
C HIS A 123 2.39 7.49 9.74
N PHE A 124 3.46 6.99 9.17
CA PHE A 124 3.64 6.81 7.74
C PHE A 124 4.22 5.43 7.43
N GLN A 125 3.66 4.76 6.42
CA GLN A 125 4.18 3.52 5.90
C GLN A 125 4.16 3.54 4.38
N TYR A 126 5.27 3.21 3.75
CA TYR A 126 5.36 2.95 2.32
C TYR A 126 5.80 1.50 2.11
N LEU A 127 4.91 0.67 1.61
CA LEU A 127 5.20 -0.72 1.24
C LEU A 127 5.33 -0.81 -0.28
N GLN A 128 6.56 -0.98 -0.74
CA GLN A 128 6.92 -1.10 -2.15
C GLN A 128 6.42 -2.40 -2.77
N ALA A 129 6.41 -2.46 -4.11
CA ALA A 129 6.12 -3.69 -4.84
C ALA A 129 7.16 -4.79 -4.59
N ASP A 130 8.43 -4.42 -4.44
CA ASP A 130 9.52 -5.33 -4.06
C ASP A 130 9.52 -5.55 -2.54
N ARG A 131 8.65 -6.44 -2.05
CA ARG A 131 8.61 -6.81 -0.63
C ARG A 131 9.62 -7.91 -0.31
N ILE A 132 9.96 -8.02 1.00
CA ILE A 132 10.89 -9.04 1.46
C ILE A 132 10.38 -10.45 1.12
N VAL A 133 11.25 -11.25 0.53
CA VAL A 133 10.93 -12.64 0.19
C VAL A 133 10.84 -13.53 1.44
N PRO A 134 10.15 -14.68 1.36
CA PRO A 134 10.12 -15.64 2.46
C PRO A 134 11.50 -16.06 2.94
N GLN A 135 11.77 -15.83 4.21
CA GLN A 135 13.01 -16.18 4.91
C GLN A 135 12.69 -16.92 6.20
N THR A 136 13.66 -17.57 6.80
CA THR A 136 13.49 -18.22 8.12
C THR A 136 13.60 -17.19 9.24
N LEU A 137 14.53 -16.27 9.11
CA LEU A 137 14.85 -15.22 10.07
C LEU A 137 14.67 -13.86 9.41
N TYR A 138 14.15 -12.92 10.15
CA TYR A 138 13.91 -11.54 9.74
C TYR A 138 14.63 -10.58 10.66
N PRO A 139 15.13 -9.44 10.17
CA PRO A 139 15.86 -8.50 10.99
C PRO A 139 14.94 -7.88 12.05
N GLN A 140 15.52 -7.59 13.20
CA GLN A 140 14.92 -6.67 14.18
C GLN A 140 14.99 -5.25 13.64
N ALA A 141 13.94 -4.47 13.90
CA ALA A 141 13.92 -3.06 13.53
C ALA A 141 14.88 -2.25 14.40
N PRO A 142 15.57 -1.25 13.83
CA PRO A 142 16.24 -0.21 14.62
C PRO A 142 15.27 0.46 15.60
N GLN A 143 15.78 0.97 16.72
CA GLN A 143 14.94 1.54 17.78
C GLN A 143 14.05 2.68 17.29
N GLU A 144 14.56 3.52 16.39
CA GLU A 144 13.80 4.62 15.78
C GLU A 144 12.60 4.11 14.97
N ALA A 145 12.80 3.06 14.17
CA ALA A 145 11.74 2.42 13.40
C ALA A 145 10.69 1.75 14.30
N ARG A 146 11.12 1.07 15.37
CA ARG A 146 10.22 0.51 16.39
C ARG A 146 9.35 1.56 17.06
N ASN A 147 9.93 2.70 17.45
CA ASN A 147 9.22 3.77 18.16
C ASN A 147 8.05 4.35 17.35
N ILE A 148 8.15 4.33 16.02
CA ILE A 148 7.10 4.85 15.12
C ILE A 148 6.26 3.73 14.48
N GLY A 149 6.58 2.46 14.75
CA GLY A 149 5.87 1.32 14.17
C GLY A 149 6.15 1.12 12.67
N PHE A 150 7.33 1.54 12.18
CA PHE A 150 7.71 1.40 10.78
C PHE A 150 8.09 -0.05 10.46
N LEU A 151 7.41 -0.63 9.48
CA LEU A 151 7.60 -2.03 9.08
C LEU A 151 8.75 -2.26 8.10
N GLY A 152 9.47 -1.19 7.71
CA GLY A 152 10.40 -1.19 6.60
C GLY A 152 9.70 -0.92 5.25
N SER A 153 10.42 -0.42 4.27
CA SER A 153 9.87 -0.14 2.93
C SER A 153 9.50 -1.41 2.15
N ARG A 154 10.15 -2.53 2.49
CA ARG A 154 9.89 -3.87 1.95
C ARG A 154 9.12 -4.77 2.93
N GLY A 155 8.72 -4.24 4.08
CA GLY A 155 8.08 -5.00 5.15
C GLY A 155 9.03 -5.90 5.94
N GLU A 156 10.34 -5.66 5.88
CA GLU A 156 11.39 -6.47 6.49
C GLU A 156 11.29 -6.54 8.01
N PHE A 157 10.72 -5.51 8.66
CA PHE A 157 10.55 -5.46 10.12
C PHE A 157 9.20 -5.98 10.61
N THR A 158 8.36 -6.53 9.73
CA THR A 158 7.01 -6.99 10.09
C THR A 158 7.03 -8.09 11.16
N ALA A 159 7.98 -9.03 11.08
CA ALA A 159 8.10 -10.09 12.08
C ALA A 159 8.49 -9.53 13.45
N ASP A 160 9.41 -8.56 13.48
CA ASP A 160 9.81 -7.86 14.71
C ASP A 160 8.65 -7.05 15.31
N PHE A 161 7.92 -6.31 14.47
CA PHE A 161 6.74 -5.57 14.90
C PHE A 161 5.69 -6.50 15.54
N LEU A 162 5.39 -7.63 14.91
CA LEU A 162 4.46 -8.63 15.45
C LEU A 162 4.95 -9.23 16.77
N SER A 163 6.25 -9.49 16.90
CA SER A 163 6.81 -10.06 18.14
C SER A 163 6.70 -9.12 19.33
N ASN A 164 6.73 -7.79 19.09
CA ASN A 164 6.64 -6.77 20.12
C ASN A 164 5.22 -6.23 20.36
N SER A 165 4.32 -6.35 19.37
CA SER A 165 3.00 -5.72 19.38
C SER A 165 1.84 -6.72 19.25
N TRP A 166 2.06 -7.99 19.48
CA TRP A 166 1.09 -9.07 19.26
C TRP A 166 -0.22 -8.92 20.06
N GLU A 167 -0.18 -8.32 21.27
CA GLU A 167 -1.33 -8.04 22.13
C GLU A 167 -2.02 -6.71 21.83
N SER A 168 -1.47 -5.88 20.95
CA SER A 168 -2.06 -4.57 20.63
C SER A 168 -3.48 -4.72 20.14
N PRO A 169 -4.44 -3.93 20.65
CA PRO A 169 -5.83 -4.04 20.24
C PRO A 169 -6.01 -3.51 18.82
N VAL A 170 -6.74 -4.26 17.99
CA VAL A 170 -7.17 -3.84 16.66
C VAL A 170 -8.52 -3.12 16.75
N SER A 171 -8.66 -2.00 16.02
CA SER A 171 -9.92 -1.27 15.91
C SER A 171 -11.07 -2.17 15.43
N ASN A 172 -12.25 -1.99 15.98
CA ASN A 172 -13.43 -2.81 15.66
C ASN A 172 -13.76 -2.81 14.16
N GLY A 173 -13.54 -1.69 13.47
CA GLY A 173 -13.81 -1.57 12.04
C GLY A 173 -12.92 -2.46 11.16
N ARG A 174 -11.73 -2.81 11.64
CA ARG A 174 -10.73 -3.60 10.90
C ARG A 174 -10.65 -5.06 11.33
N LYS A 175 -11.34 -5.45 12.40
CA LYS A 175 -11.37 -6.84 12.85
C LYS A 175 -11.87 -7.75 11.75
N PHE A 176 -11.35 -8.97 11.75
CA PHE A 176 -11.78 -10.01 10.84
C PHE A 176 -13.30 -10.24 10.99
N PRO A 177 -14.08 -10.13 9.89
CA PRO A 177 -15.52 -10.19 9.95
C PRO A 177 -16.02 -11.59 10.33
N LYS A 178 -16.97 -11.67 11.24
CA LYS A 178 -17.57 -12.96 11.66
C LYS A 178 -18.35 -13.63 10.54
N GLU A 179 -18.86 -12.83 9.62
CA GLU A 179 -19.67 -13.26 8.46
C GLU A 179 -18.81 -13.59 7.23
N ALA A 180 -17.48 -13.62 7.39
CA ALA A 180 -16.57 -13.94 6.27
C ALA A 180 -16.93 -15.29 5.63
N LEU A 181 -17.01 -15.30 4.30
CA LEU A 181 -17.40 -16.46 3.51
C LEU A 181 -16.55 -17.70 3.86
N GLY A 182 -17.21 -18.81 4.17
CA GLY A 182 -16.56 -20.09 4.47
C GLY A 182 -16.00 -20.23 5.89
N VAL A 183 -16.14 -19.22 6.75
CA VAL A 183 -15.70 -19.29 8.14
C VAL A 183 -16.91 -19.49 9.05
N THR A 184 -16.95 -20.64 9.71
CA THR A 184 -17.99 -20.92 10.73
C THR A 184 -17.60 -20.27 12.06
N LEU A 185 -18.58 -19.87 12.90
CA LEU A 185 -18.32 -19.30 14.23
C LEU A 185 -17.33 -20.14 15.06
N PRO A 186 -17.42 -21.48 15.17
CA PRO A 186 -16.45 -22.27 15.90
C PRO A 186 -15.04 -22.21 15.32
N LEU A 187 -14.86 -21.97 14.02
CA LEU A 187 -13.56 -21.77 13.40
C LEU A 187 -13.03 -20.36 13.71
N LEU A 188 -13.89 -19.35 13.65
CA LEU A 188 -13.54 -17.97 13.99
C LEU A 188 -13.04 -17.84 15.42
N GLU A 189 -13.73 -18.47 16.39
CA GLU A 189 -13.30 -18.51 17.79
C GLU A 189 -11.93 -19.16 17.99
N LYS A 190 -11.53 -20.07 17.11
CA LYS A 190 -10.19 -20.73 17.15
C LYS A 190 -9.10 -19.94 16.42
N VAL A 191 -9.45 -19.16 15.42
CA VAL A 191 -8.49 -18.49 14.54
C VAL A 191 -8.24 -17.05 14.94
N ALA A 192 -9.31 -16.32 15.28
CA ALA A 192 -9.26 -14.95 15.76
C ALA A 192 -9.98 -14.84 17.12
N PRO A 193 -9.48 -15.53 18.17
CA PRO A 193 -10.18 -15.63 19.45
C PRO A 193 -10.31 -14.29 20.16
N THR A 194 -9.38 -13.38 19.94
CA THR A 194 -9.35 -12.07 20.58
C THR A 194 -9.32 -10.93 19.56
N GLY A 195 -9.47 -9.69 20.04
CA GLY A 195 -9.27 -8.48 19.23
C GLY A 195 -7.80 -8.06 19.11
N ASN A 196 -6.85 -8.88 19.54
CA ASN A 196 -5.42 -8.59 19.52
C ASN A 196 -4.84 -8.75 18.10
N LEU A 197 -3.79 -7.98 17.81
CA LEU A 197 -3.20 -7.91 16.48
C LEU A 197 -2.87 -9.29 15.88
N LEU A 198 -2.16 -10.13 16.63
CA LEU A 198 -1.74 -11.44 16.11
C LEU A 198 -2.93 -12.33 15.73
N ASP A 199 -3.97 -12.35 16.56
CA ASP A 199 -5.18 -13.12 16.30
C ASP A 199 -5.93 -12.56 15.09
N GLN A 200 -6.00 -11.23 14.95
CA GLN A 200 -6.67 -10.60 13.83
C GLN A 200 -5.89 -10.78 12.52
N VAL A 201 -4.55 -10.74 12.56
CA VAL A 201 -3.71 -11.10 11.41
C VAL A 201 -3.99 -12.55 11.00
N ALA A 202 -4.01 -13.49 11.94
CA ALA A 202 -4.35 -14.89 11.67
C ALA A 202 -5.76 -15.02 11.08
N GLY A 203 -6.72 -14.20 11.54
CA GLY A 203 -8.08 -14.12 10.97
C GLY A 203 -8.06 -13.76 9.50
N TRP A 204 -7.41 -12.67 9.13
CA TRP A 204 -7.34 -12.23 7.73
C TRP A 204 -6.57 -13.18 6.85
N LEU A 205 -5.54 -13.85 7.36
CA LEU A 205 -4.80 -14.89 6.63
C LEU A 205 -5.67 -16.10 6.25
N GLN A 206 -6.83 -16.35 6.92
CA GLN A 206 -7.77 -17.40 6.54
C GLN A 206 -8.32 -17.23 5.12
N GLN A 207 -8.45 -15.99 4.65
CA GLN A 207 -8.93 -15.70 3.29
C GLN A 207 -7.88 -16.03 2.22
N LEU A 208 -6.61 -16.07 2.62
CA LEU A 208 -5.49 -16.37 1.74
C LEU A 208 -5.11 -17.85 1.81
N SER A 209 -5.14 -18.42 3.00
CA SER A 209 -4.77 -19.83 3.25
C SER A 209 -5.53 -20.36 4.46
N PRO A 210 -6.60 -21.12 4.24
CA PRO A 210 -7.45 -21.63 5.31
C PRO A 210 -6.67 -22.44 6.36
N GLY A 211 -6.90 -22.13 7.63
CA GLY A 211 -6.23 -22.76 8.77
C GLY A 211 -4.89 -22.13 9.16
N ALA A 212 -4.36 -21.18 8.39
CA ALA A 212 -3.07 -20.56 8.67
C ALA A 212 -3.09 -19.78 9.99
N GLN A 213 -2.07 -19.99 10.79
CA GLN A 213 -1.72 -19.24 11.99
C GLN A 213 -0.24 -18.91 11.93
N LEU A 214 0.20 -17.89 12.65
CA LEU A 214 1.60 -17.48 12.65
C LEU A 214 2.12 -17.31 14.07
N ARG A 215 3.45 -17.32 14.19
CA ARG A 215 4.20 -17.04 15.41
C ARG A 215 5.46 -16.28 15.01
N ALA A 216 5.76 -15.20 15.73
CA ALA A 216 6.96 -14.40 15.56
C ALA A 216 7.67 -14.31 16.91
N GLU A 217 8.94 -14.72 16.98
CA GLU A 217 9.68 -14.78 18.22
C GLU A 217 11.11 -14.29 18.04
N PRO A 218 11.60 -13.38 18.90
CA PRO A 218 12.99 -12.97 18.90
C PRO A 218 13.92 -14.16 19.14
N VAL A 219 15.04 -14.22 18.42
CA VAL A 219 16.06 -15.22 18.61
C VAL A 219 17.09 -14.69 19.60
N GLY A 220 17.18 -15.31 20.78
CA GLY A 220 18.08 -14.88 21.86
C GLY A 220 19.53 -14.80 21.41
N GLY A 221 20.19 -13.66 21.71
CA GLY A 221 21.58 -13.41 21.34
C GLY A 221 21.84 -12.99 19.90
N THR A 222 20.79 -12.65 19.15
CA THR A 222 20.88 -12.14 17.78
C THR A 222 19.95 -10.96 17.58
N ASP A 223 20.13 -10.20 16.47
CA ASP A 223 19.22 -9.14 16.05
C ASP A 223 18.20 -9.66 15.02
N GLU A 224 17.67 -10.87 15.26
CA GLU A 224 16.78 -11.56 14.33
C GLU A 224 15.51 -12.07 15.03
N VAL A 225 14.45 -12.25 14.23
CA VAL A 225 13.15 -12.79 14.62
C VAL A 225 12.81 -14.01 13.78
N LEU A 226 12.44 -15.10 14.45
CA LEU A 226 11.96 -16.32 13.81
C LEU A 226 10.46 -16.16 13.49
N LEU A 227 10.10 -16.25 12.22
CA LEU A 227 8.71 -16.33 11.77
C LEU A 227 8.37 -17.78 11.40
N GLN A 228 7.23 -18.26 11.88
CA GLN A 228 6.76 -19.62 11.60
C GLN A 228 5.25 -19.60 11.34
N TYR A 229 4.80 -20.52 10.49
CA TYR A 229 3.39 -20.79 10.24
C TYR A 229 2.99 -22.16 10.75
N THR A 230 1.77 -22.26 11.27
CA THR A 230 1.12 -23.53 11.57
C THR A 230 -0.26 -23.55 10.90
N PHE A 231 -0.80 -24.74 10.71
CA PHE A 231 -2.14 -24.88 10.13
C PHE A 231 -3.04 -25.70 11.06
N LEU A 232 -4.30 -25.36 11.12
CA LEU A 232 -5.29 -26.15 11.84
C LEU A 232 -5.48 -27.49 11.13
N GLY A 233 -5.26 -28.58 11.83
CA GLY A 233 -5.43 -29.95 11.33
C GLY A 233 -6.90 -30.32 11.09
N ARG A 234 -7.12 -31.47 10.42
CA ARG A 234 -8.48 -31.97 10.11
C ARG A 234 -9.38 -32.12 11.34
N THR A 235 -8.82 -32.45 12.50
CA THR A 235 -9.55 -32.63 13.77
C THR A 235 -9.72 -31.32 14.55
N LYS A 236 -9.28 -30.18 14.02
CA LYS A 236 -9.38 -28.83 14.65
C LYS A 236 -8.67 -28.71 16.02
N GLU A 237 -8.23 -29.78 16.61
CA GLU A 237 -7.54 -29.83 17.92
C GLU A 237 -6.03 -29.94 17.79
N VAL A 238 -5.55 -30.42 16.65
CA VAL A 238 -4.12 -30.64 16.40
C VAL A 238 -3.63 -29.61 15.40
N LYS A 239 -2.73 -28.70 15.85
CA LYS A 239 -1.96 -27.85 14.95
C LYS A 239 -0.87 -28.71 14.28
N THR A 240 -0.56 -28.38 13.03
CA THR A 240 0.62 -28.98 12.37
C THR A 240 1.90 -28.57 13.11
N LYS A 241 2.99 -29.26 12.82
CA LYS A 241 4.33 -28.74 13.19
C LYS A 241 4.54 -27.36 12.58
N PRO A 242 5.36 -26.50 13.19
CA PRO A 242 5.70 -25.20 12.63
C PRO A 242 6.44 -25.36 11.29
N TYR A 243 6.03 -24.58 10.30
CA TYR A 243 6.67 -24.46 9.00
C TYR A 243 7.41 -23.13 8.87
N ARG A 244 8.56 -23.17 8.24
CA ARG A 244 9.28 -21.95 7.85
C ARG A 244 8.52 -21.23 6.73
N PRO A 245 8.61 -19.89 6.61
CA PRO A 245 8.01 -19.14 5.51
C PRO A 245 8.41 -19.67 4.13
N THR A 246 9.64 -20.15 3.98
CA THR A 246 10.16 -20.76 2.73
C THR A 246 9.47 -22.05 2.32
N ASN A 247 8.72 -22.69 3.22
CA ASN A 247 8.03 -23.96 3.00
C ASN A 247 6.49 -23.82 2.95
N VAL A 248 5.99 -22.58 2.88
CA VAL A 248 4.56 -22.26 2.72
C VAL A 248 4.35 -21.44 1.45
N GLY A 249 3.09 -21.22 1.06
CA GLY A 249 2.78 -20.40 -0.11
C GLY A 249 3.36 -19.00 0.01
N PHE A 250 4.05 -18.54 -1.03
CA PHE A 250 4.74 -17.24 -1.10
C PHE A 250 3.82 -16.06 -0.70
N GLY A 251 2.55 -16.13 -1.14
CA GLY A 251 1.55 -15.09 -0.89
C GLY A 251 1.30 -14.80 0.59
N LEU A 252 1.41 -15.81 1.49
CA LEU A 252 1.23 -15.60 2.94
C LEU A 252 2.25 -14.60 3.51
N THR A 253 3.52 -14.80 3.19
CA THR A 253 4.60 -13.94 3.70
C THR A 253 4.59 -12.58 2.99
N TYR A 254 4.26 -12.57 1.69
CA TYR A 254 4.30 -11.36 0.88
C TYR A 254 3.16 -10.38 1.19
N SER A 255 1.99 -10.90 1.60
CA SER A 255 0.85 -10.08 2.04
C SER A 255 0.91 -9.68 3.52
N LEU A 256 1.73 -10.36 4.34
CA LEU A 256 1.77 -10.13 5.78
C LEU A 256 2.06 -8.67 6.17
N PRO A 257 3.05 -7.97 5.57
CA PRO A 257 3.30 -6.55 5.87
C PRO A 257 2.08 -5.66 5.63
N ILE A 258 1.31 -5.93 4.57
CA ILE A 258 0.13 -5.14 4.21
C ILE A 258 -1.00 -5.36 5.21
N ILE A 259 -1.24 -6.62 5.57
CA ILE A 259 -2.25 -6.96 6.59
C ILE A 259 -1.90 -6.30 7.92
N VAL A 260 -0.63 -6.40 8.34
CA VAL A 260 -0.16 -5.79 9.59
C VAL A 260 -0.26 -4.26 9.53
N ALA A 261 0.18 -3.62 8.45
CA ALA A 261 0.07 -2.18 8.25
C ALA A 261 -1.39 -1.71 8.38
N CYS A 262 -2.33 -2.38 7.68
CA CYS A 262 -3.75 -2.03 7.75
C CYS A 262 -4.35 -2.23 9.15
N LEU A 263 -3.98 -3.28 9.86
CA LEU A 263 -4.53 -3.58 11.19
C LEU A 263 -3.94 -2.70 12.30
N ALA A 264 -2.65 -2.36 12.20
CA ALA A 264 -1.91 -1.64 13.23
C ALA A 264 -1.86 -0.13 13.03
N ALA A 265 -2.18 0.39 11.83
CA ALA A 265 -2.10 1.82 11.56
C ALA A 265 -2.93 2.64 12.56
N PRO A 266 -2.37 3.67 13.21
CA PRO A 266 -3.14 4.60 14.04
C PRO A 266 -4.02 5.50 13.17
N GLU A 267 -5.02 6.11 13.79
CA GLU A 267 -5.84 7.15 13.14
C GLU A 267 -4.96 8.29 12.61
N GLY A 268 -5.27 8.80 11.42
CA GLY A 268 -4.49 9.84 10.75
C GLY A 268 -3.20 9.35 10.08
N ALA A 269 -2.91 8.05 10.10
CA ALA A 269 -1.76 7.50 9.36
C ALA A 269 -1.96 7.61 7.84
N LEU A 270 -0.84 7.71 7.12
CA LEU A 270 -0.77 7.62 5.66
C LEU A 270 -0.05 6.33 5.25
N LEU A 271 -0.75 5.46 4.53
CA LEU A 271 -0.22 4.23 3.97
C LEU A 271 -0.11 4.33 2.44
N LEU A 272 1.08 4.09 1.90
CA LEU A 272 1.33 3.94 0.48
C LEU A 272 1.58 2.45 0.20
N LEU A 273 0.77 1.84 -0.66
CA LEU A 273 0.83 0.41 -0.95
C LEU A 273 1.00 0.17 -2.45
N GLU A 274 2.08 -0.47 -2.87
CA GLU A 274 2.30 -0.91 -4.25
C GLU A 274 1.97 -2.39 -4.40
N ASN A 275 1.16 -2.73 -5.39
CA ASN A 275 0.81 -4.09 -5.80
C ASN A 275 0.50 -5.02 -4.61
N PRO A 276 -0.45 -4.64 -3.74
CA PRO A 276 -0.77 -5.44 -2.55
C PRO A 276 -1.27 -6.84 -2.89
N GLU A 277 -1.81 -7.03 -4.07
CA GLU A 277 -2.34 -8.30 -4.59
C GLU A 277 -1.29 -9.31 -5.03
N ALA A 278 -0.03 -8.92 -5.13
CA ALA A 278 1.00 -9.77 -5.71
C ALA A 278 1.09 -11.15 -5.02
N HIS A 279 1.19 -12.22 -5.83
CA HIS A 279 1.26 -13.62 -5.39
C HIS A 279 0.01 -14.16 -4.67
N LEU A 280 -1.13 -13.45 -4.71
CA LEU A 280 -2.38 -13.90 -4.10
C LEU A 280 -3.33 -14.52 -5.13
N HIS A 281 -4.07 -15.53 -4.68
CA HIS A 281 -5.23 -16.04 -5.42
C HIS A 281 -6.33 -14.96 -5.49
N PRO A 282 -7.18 -14.90 -6.52
CA PRO A 282 -8.28 -13.93 -6.66
C PRO A 282 -9.11 -13.69 -5.40
N GLN A 283 -9.47 -14.76 -4.68
CA GLN A 283 -10.21 -14.65 -3.43
C GLN A 283 -9.44 -13.84 -2.37
N GLY A 284 -8.14 -14.08 -2.23
CA GLY A 284 -7.28 -13.34 -1.29
C GLY A 284 -7.13 -11.88 -1.69
N GLN A 285 -7.03 -11.59 -3.00
CA GLN A 285 -6.97 -10.23 -3.52
C GLN A 285 -8.25 -9.44 -3.18
N ALA A 286 -9.43 -10.04 -3.36
CA ALA A 286 -10.70 -9.41 -3.00
C ALA A 286 -10.83 -9.18 -1.48
N ALA A 287 -10.40 -10.15 -0.66
CA ALA A 287 -10.41 -10.00 0.79
C ALA A 287 -9.46 -8.88 1.26
N LEU A 288 -8.30 -8.75 0.61
CA LEU A 288 -7.37 -7.65 0.90
C LEU A 288 -7.95 -6.29 0.50
N GLY A 289 -8.68 -6.21 -0.61
CA GLY A 289 -9.43 -5.01 -1.01
C GLY A 289 -10.48 -4.60 0.04
N GLU A 290 -11.18 -5.57 0.66
CA GLU A 290 -12.10 -5.30 1.77
C GLU A 290 -11.35 -4.78 3.01
N LEU A 291 -10.23 -5.39 3.40
CA LEU A 291 -9.42 -4.93 4.54
C LEU A 291 -8.92 -3.49 4.33
N ILE A 292 -8.42 -3.18 3.14
CA ILE A 292 -7.96 -1.83 2.76
C ILE A 292 -9.11 -0.82 2.89
N ALA A 293 -10.30 -1.15 2.39
CA ALA A 293 -11.47 -0.30 2.51
C ALA A 293 -11.90 -0.07 3.97
N ARG A 294 -11.88 -1.12 4.79
CA ARG A 294 -12.16 -1.02 6.24
C ARG A 294 -11.13 -0.14 6.96
N CYS A 295 -9.86 -0.25 6.59
CA CYS A 295 -8.80 0.58 7.15
C CYS A 295 -9.02 2.05 6.81
N ALA A 296 -9.39 2.37 5.56
CA ALA A 296 -9.69 3.73 5.14
C ALA A 296 -10.91 4.33 5.87
N ASN A 297 -11.99 3.54 6.03
CA ASN A 297 -13.16 3.97 6.78
C ASN A 297 -12.86 4.26 8.25
N ASP A 298 -11.78 3.72 8.78
CA ASP A 298 -11.32 3.87 10.16
C ASP A 298 -10.25 5.00 10.27
N ARG A 299 -10.39 6.03 9.45
CA ARG A 299 -9.61 7.27 9.45
C ARG A 299 -8.10 7.11 9.20
N VAL A 300 -7.72 6.11 8.44
CA VAL A 300 -6.39 5.97 7.86
C VAL A 300 -6.46 6.37 6.38
N GLN A 301 -5.53 7.15 5.90
CA GLN A 301 -5.46 7.47 4.48
C GLN A 301 -4.61 6.44 3.75
N LEU A 302 -5.16 5.85 2.67
CA LEU A 302 -4.45 4.88 1.84
C LEU A 302 -4.38 5.35 0.38
N ILE A 303 -3.19 5.26 -0.21
CA ILE A 303 -2.98 5.38 -1.64
C ILE A 303 -2.43 4.04 -2.12
N VAL A 304 -3.20 3.36 -2.97
CA VAL A 304 -2.95 1.98 -3.37
C VAL A 304 -2.75 1.90 -4.87
N GLU A 305 -1.58 1.50 -5.31
CA GLU A 305 -1.32 1.13 -6.70
C GLU A 305 -1.63 -0.35 -6.90
N THR A 306 -2.46 -0.67 -7.89
CA THR A 306 -2.85 -2.05 -8.17
C THR A 306 -3.05 -2.33 -9.65
N HIS A 307 -2.79 -3.59 -10.05
CA HIS A 307 -3.11 -4.16 -11.35
C HIS A 307 -4.23 -5.22 -11.26
N SER A 308 -4.90 -5.34 -10.09
CA SER A 308 -5.90 -6.35 -9.82
C SER A 308 -7.33 -5.81 -9.89
N ASP A 309 -8.12 -6.34 -10.81
CA ASP A 309 -9.57 -6.19 -10.84
C ASP A 309 -10.23 -6.84 -9.62
N HIS A 310 -9.67 -7.93 -9.10
CA HIS A 310 -10.18 -8.62 -7.92
C HIS A 310 -10.00 -7.79 -6.66
N LEU A 311 -8.86 -7.10 -6.49
CA LEU A 311 -8.67 -6.16 -5.38
C LEU A 311 -9.66 -5.01 -5.49
N LEU A 312 -9.81 -4.41 -6.68
CA LEU A 312 -10.81 -3.38 -6.93
C LEU A 312 -12.23 -3.89 -6.66
N ASN A 313 -12.54 -5.11 -7.04
CA ASN A 313 -13.85 -5.73 -6.75
C ASN A 313 -14.08 -5.89 -5.24
N GLY A 314 -13.03 -6.19 -4.46
CA GLY A 314 -13.09 -6.19 -3.00
C GLY A 314 -13.48 -4.82 -2.43
N VAL A 315 -12.86 -3.74 -2.92
CA VAL A 315 -13.21 -2.36 -2.55
C VAL A 315 -14.65 -2.02 -2.97
N ARG A 316 -15.07 -2.34 -4.20
CA ARG A 316 -16.43 -2.09 -4.70
C ARG A 316 -17.50 -2.84 -3.88
N LEU A 317 -17.20 -4.07 -3.46
CA LEU A 317 -18.07 -4.85 -2.58
C LEU A 317 -18.12 -4.24 -1.18
N ALA A 318 -17.04 -3.68 -0.67
CA ALA A 318 -17.03 -2.97 0.60
C ALA A 318 -17.94 -1.73 0.55
N VAL A 319 -17.91 -0.95 -0.54
CA VAL A 319 -18.85 0.16 -0.76
C VAL A 319 -20.30 -0.35 -0.79
N LYS A 320 -20.60 -1.38 -1.60
CA LYS A 320 -21.93 -1.96 -1.70
C LYS A 320 -22.47 -2.46 -0.36
N ARG A 321 -21.60 -2.92 0.53
CA ARG A 321 -21.95 -3.40 1.89
C ARG A 321 -21.94 -2.29 2.94
N SER A 322 -21.77 -1.04 2.52
CA SER A 322 -21.69 0.14 3.41
C SER A 322 -20.57 0.04 4.47
N LEU A 323 -19.48 -0.67 4.15
CA LEU A 323 -18.28 -0.74 4.99
C LEU A 323 -17.40 0.50 4.83
N ILE A 324 -17.56 1.22 3.73
CA ILE A 324 -16.97 2.52 3.43
C ILE A 324 -17.93 3.29 2.53
N ALA A 325 -18.06 4.60 2.74
CA ALA A 325 -18.91 5.44 1.90
C ALA A 325 -18.27 5.66 0.52
N PRO A 326 -19.07 5.74 -0.57
CA PRO A 326 -18.53 5.94 -1.92
C PRO A 326 -17.69 7.21 -2.06
N GLU A 327 -18.04 8.28 -1.35
CA GLU A 327 -17.31 9.56 -1.36
C GLU A 327 -15.92 9.47 -0.72
N GLN A 328 -15.69 8.45 0.11
CA GLN A 328 -14.40 8.17 0.73
C GLN A 328 -13.46 7.39 -0.18
N VAL A 329 -13.92 6.98 -1.36
CA VAL A 329 -13.12 6.20 -2.32
C VAL A 329 -13.01 6.97 -3.63
N VAL A 330 -11.79 7.19 -4.09
CA VAL A 330 -11.52 7.69 -5.44
C VAL A 330 -10.71 6.67 -6.22
N LEU A 331 -11.09 6.47 -7.48
CA LEU A 331 -10.41 5.58 -8.41
C LEU A 331 -9.83 6.40 -9.55
N HIS A 332 -8.53 6.28 -9.78
CA HIS A 332 -7.86 6.86 -10.93
C HIS A 332 -7.34 5.78 -11.84
N PHE A 333 -7.75 5.83 -13.10
CA PHE A 333 -7.24 4.96 -14.15
C PHE A 333 -6.23 5.71 -14.99
N PHE A 334 -4.99 5.22 -14.95
CA PHE A 334 -3.86 5.74 -15.70
C PHE A 334 -3.72 4.99 -17.02
N SER A 335 -3.70 5.73 -18.11
CA SER A 335 -3.38 5.24 -19.44
C SER A 335 -2.30 6.11 -20.07
N ARG A 336 -1.67 5.64 -21.13
CA ARG A 336 -0.64 6.36 -21.87
C ARG A 336 -1.01 6.43 -23.34
N SER A 337 -0.91 7.62 -23.92
CA SER A 337 -1.04 7.77 -25.38
C SER A 337 0.15 7.10 -26.08
N VAL A 338 -0.14 6.30 -27.09
CA VAL A 338 0.91 5.70 -27.94
C VAL A 338 1.58 6.76 -28.82
N GLU A 339 0.85 7.82 -29.19
CA GLU A 339 1.31 8.87 -30.09
C GLU A 339 2.18 9.91 -29.37
N SER A 340 1.72 10.43 -28.21
CA SER A 340 2.42 11.48 -27.49
C SER A 340 3.29 10.98 -26.33
N GLY A 341 3.11 9.72 -25.91
CA GLY A 341 3.75 9.18 -24.72
C GLY A 341 3.24 9.77 -23.40
N GLU A 342 2.23 10.64 -23.43
CA GLU A 342 1.71 11.33 -22.25
C GLU A 342 0.76 10.45 -21.43
N ALA A 343 0.82 10.62 -20.12
CA ALA A 343 -0.11 9.98 -19.20
C ALA A 343 -1.48 10.68 -19.19
N PHE A 344 -2.54 9.91 -19.24
CA PHE A 344 -3.92 10.37 -19.06
C PHE A 344 -4.51 9.74 -17.82
N VAL A 345 -5.33 10.51 -17.10
CA VAL A 345 -6.03 10.02 -15.91
C VAL A 345 -7.53 10.17 -16.12
N GLN A 346 -8.25 9.06 -15.97
CA GLN A 346 -9.71 9.04 -15.89
C GLN A 346 -10.12 8.68 -14.47
N THR A 347 -11.21 9.27 -13.99
CA THR A 347 -11.66 9.11 -12.60
C THR A 347 -13.12 8.65 -12.58
N PRO A 348 -13.39 7.35 -12.83
CA PRO A 348 -14.73 6.82 -12.69
C PRO A 348 -15.15 6.81 -11.22
N ALA A 349 -16.39 7.23 -10.93
CA ALA A 349 -16.94 7.18 -9.58
C ALA A 349 -17.43 5.78 -9.24
N ILE A 350 -17.25 5.37 -7.99
CA ILE A 350 -17.89 4.17 -7.43
C ILE A 350 -19.24 4.61 -6.85
N LEU A 351 -20.33 3.99 -7.31
CA LEU A 351 -21.69 4.28 -6.85
C LEU A 351 -22.02 3.46 -5.59
N GLU A 352 -23.05 3.85 -4.84
CA GLU A 352 -23.51 3.14 -3.62
C GLU A 352 -23.73 1.64 -3.81
N ASN A 353 -24.17 1.22 -5.00
CA ASN A 353 -24.36 -0.20 -5.35
C ASN A 353 -23.05 -0.92 -5.73
N GLY A 354 -21.89 -0.25 -5.63
CA GLY A 354 -20.57 -0.77 -5.99
C GLY A 354 -20.29 -0.79 -7.49
N ARG A 355 -21.18 -0.25 -8.35
CA ARG A 355 -20.91 -0.11 -9.78
C ARG A 355 -20.05 1.12 -10.05
N LEU A 356 -19.32 1.10 -11.16
CA LEU A 356 -18.63 2.27 -11.67
C LEU A 356 -19.59 3.13 -12.51
N SER A 357 -19.41 4.46 -12.46
CA SER A 357 -20.18 5.40 -13.28
C SER A 357 -19.97 5.18 -14.79
N ASN A 358 -18.77 4.82 -15.16
CA ASN A 358 -18.35 4.41 -16.49
C ASN A 358 -17.19 3.44 -16.36
N TRP A 359 -17.00 2.60 -17.40
CA TRP A 359 -15.88 1.66 -17.45
C TRP A 359 -14.90 2.15 -18.52
N PRO A 360 -13.72 2.68 -18.16
CA PRO A 360 -12.74 3.12 -19.14
C PRO A 360 -12.27 1.96 -20.02
N VAL A 361 -12.05 2.22 -21.29
CA VAL A 361 -11.51 1.20 -22.22
C VAL A 361 -10.10 0.79 -21.79
N GLY A 362 -9.84 -0.51 -21.73
CA GLY A 362 -8.58 -1.08 -21.23
C GLY A 362 -8.49 -1.14 -19.69
N PHE A 363 -9.59 -0.82 -19.00
CA PHE A 363 -9.65 -0.87 -17.54
C PHE A 363 -10.19 -2.21 -17.07
N PHE A 364 -9.30 -3.18 -16.83
CA PHE A 364 -9.65 -4.52 -16.33
C PHE A 364 -10.74 -5.24 -17.19
N ASP A 365 -10.79 -4.96 -18.49
CA ASP A 365 -11.78 -5.50 -19.44
C ASP A 365 -11.24 -6.67 -20.28
N GLN A 366 -10.00 -7.11 -20.02
CA GLN A 366 -9.37 -8.17 -20.80
C GLN A 366 -10.12 -9.49 -20.66
N TRP A 367 -10.59 -9.82 -19.46
CA TRP A 367 -11.35 -11.05 -19.23
C TRP A 367 -12.65 -11.08 -20.04
N ASP A 368 -13.38 -9.98 -20.07
CA ASP A 368 -14.64 -9.88 -20.84
C ASP A 368 -14.37 -10.03 -22.33
N ARG A 369 -13.33 -9.38 -22.84
CA ARG A 369 -12.91 -9.50 -24.26
C ARG A 369 -12.47 -10.92 -24.62
N ASP A 370 -11.71 -11.58 -23.72
CA ASP A 370 -11.25 -12.95 -23.96
C ASP A 370 -12.42 -13.93 -23.94
N VAL A 371 -13.39 -13.76 -23.03
CA VAL A 371 -14.62 -14.58 -22.99
C VAL A 371 -15.45 -14.35 -24.26
N GLU A 372 -15.64 -13.11 -24.70
CA GLU A 372 -16.34 -12.81 -25.94
C GLU A 372 -15.67 -13.49 -27.14
N ALA A 373 -14.34 -13.37 -27.25
CA ALA A 373 -13.57 -14.01 -28.33
C ALA A 373 -13.54 -15.54 -28.26
N LEU A 374 -13.77 -16.15 -27.08
CA LEU A 374 -13.87 -17.61 -26.92
C LEU A 374 -15.26 -18.14 -27.24
N LEU A 375 -16.28 -17.27 -27.28
CA LEU A 375 -17.66 -17.63 -27.61
C LEU A 375 -17.99 -17.47 -29.09
N ASP A 376 -17.19 -16.68 -29.84
CA ASP A 376 -17.25 -16.51 -31.28
C ASP A 376 -16.54 -17.70 -32.01
#